data_671618733a21c57836d175c1bab8eee1
#
_entry.id   671618733a21c57836d175c1bab8eee1
#
_cell.length_a   1.000
_cell.length_b   1.000
_cell.length_c   1.000
_cell.angle_alpha   90.00
_cell.angle_beta   90.00
_cell.angle_gamma   90.00
#
_symmetry.space_group_name_H-M   'P 1'
#
loop_
_entity.id
_entity.type
_entity.pdbx_description
1 polymer ?
#
loop_
_entity_poly.entity_id
_entity_poly.type
_entity_poly.pdbx_seq_one_letter_code
_entity_poly.pdbx_strand_id
1 'polypeptide(L)'
;FPPKFIWGTATAAHQVEGNCTNNWSEFEKGTKDGGQPNIKDNQQSGIACDHWNRYPEDIKLIKELEVSHYRFSVEWSKIQPQQGAFDEAVLSHYSKMIDTLIENNITPVLTLHHFTHPLWFERLGAFEKEENIPVFVSFCERVFKEYSGRVNLWCTINEPAVVATQGYFSGMFPPGKKDSQLSAVVLKNLLQAHVKVYHVLKKMENGQKVKIGLVKNINQFDPWRRWHLLDWMISNSVNHFYNDSTIDFLQTGIFKIRIPGLAWIYHKNMDAVNATDFFG
;
A
#
# COMPACT_ATOMS: atom_id res chain seq x y z
N PHE A 1 -23.28 -8.78 -13.04
CA PHE A 1 -21.92 -9.19 -12.72
C PHE A 1 -21.70 -10.65 -13.11
N PRO A 2 -20.46 -11.08 -13.45
CA PRO A 2 -20.17 -12.48 -13.76
C PRO A 2 -20.50 -13.41 -12.59
N PRO A 3 -20.84 -14.70 -12.83
CA PRO A 3 -21.22 -15.64 -11.77
C PRO A 3 -20.15 -15.87 -10.67
N LYS A 4 -18.88 -15.55 -10.97
CA LYS A 4 -17.74 -15.67 -10.03
C LYS A 4 -17.23 -14.31 -9.54
N PHE A 5 -18.03 -13.25 -9.65
CA PHE A 5 -17.64 -11.95 -9.15
C PHE A 5 -17.53 -11.98 -7.62
N ILE A 6 -16.42 -11.48 -7.11
CA ILE A 6 -16.14 -11.46 -5.67
C ILE A 6 -16.69 -10.17 -5.07
N TRP A 7 -17.60 -10.30 -4.11
CA TRP A 7 -18.08 -9.21 -3.29
C TRP A 7 -17.33 -9.20 -1.96
N GLY A 8 -16.85 -8.02 -1.55
CA GLY A 8 -16.09 -7.88 -0.32
C GLY A 8 -16.12 -6.48 0.25
N THR A 9 -15.64 -6.36 1.48
CA THR A 9 -15.35 -5.09 2.14
C THR A 9 -13.85 -4.90 2.29
N ALA A 10 -13.40 -3.68 2.57
CA ALA A 10 -11.98 -3.38 2.78
C ALA A 10 -11.78 -2.33 3.87
N THR A 11 -10.73 -2.53 4.68
CA THR A 11 -10.23 -1.56 5.67
C THR A 11 -8.71 -1.46 5.61
N ALA A 12 -8.15 -0.43 6.28
CA ALA A 12 -6.72 -0.29 6.48
C ALA A 12 -6.42 -0.16 7.97
N ALA A 13 -5.34 -0.80 8.43
CA ALA A 13 -4.98 -0.92 9.84
C ALA A 13 -4.99 0.42 10.58
N HIS A 14 -4.25 1.41 10.07
CA HIS A 14 -4.20 2.75 10.69
C HIS A 14 -5.57 3.43 10.80
N GLN A 15 -6.46 3.20 9.84
CA GLN A 15 -7.78 3.85 9.79
C GLN A 15 -8.77 3.26 10.80
N VAL A 16 -8.61 2.00 11.19
CA VAL A 16 -9.63 1.31 12.00
C VAL A 16 -9.12 0.69 13.30
N GLU A 17 -7.84 0.28 13.38
CA GLU A 17 -7.35 -0.50 14.53
C GLU A 17 -7.20 0.29 15.81
N GLY A 18 -6.78 1.56 15.69
CA GLY A 18 -6.45 2.41 16.82
C GLY A 18 -5.05 2.21 17.40
N ASN A 19 -4.59 3.25 18.11
CA ASN A 19 -3.34 3.29 18.86
C ASN A 19 -2.09 2.89 18.04
N CYS A 20 -2.05 3.27 16.76
CA CYS A 20 -0.91 3.02 15.89
C CYS A 20 0.19 4.06 16.11
N THR A 21 1.47 3.61 16.11
CA THR A 21 2.64 4.48 16.17
C THR A 21 3.46 4.30 14.90
N ASN A 22 3.20 5.15 13.90
CA ASN A 22 3.76 5.05 12.54
C ASN A 22 3.97 6.44 11.91
N ASN A 23 4.43 6.48 10.66
CA ASN A 23 4.63 7.71 9.90
C ASN A 23 3.36 8.60 9.85
N TRP A 24 2.15 8.02 9.76
CA TRP A 24 0.91 8.77 9.75
C TRP A 24 0.57 9.37 11.13
N SER A 25 0.65 8.59 12.20
CA SER A 25 0.38 9.08 13.55
C SER A 25 1.34 10.21 13.99
N GLU A 26 2.56 10.22 13.42
CA GLU A 26 3.50 11.33 13.64
C GLU A 26 3.13 12.53 12.76
N PHE A 27 2.76 12.32 11.50
CA PHE A 27 2.33 13.38 10.60
C PHE A 27 1.06 14.10 11.09
N GLU A 28 0.12 13.40 11.70
CA GLU A 28 -1.10 13.97 12.28
C GLU A 28 -0.83 15.02 13.36
N LYS A 29 0.30 14.90 14.07
CA LYS A 29 0.71 15.84 15.12
C LYS A 29 1.45 17.07 14.56
N GLY A 30 1.87 16.99 13.30
CA GLY A 30 2.68 18.00 12.64
C GLY A 30 1.88 19.17 12.08
N THR A 31 2.62 20.16 11.59
CA THR A 31 2.07 21.34 10.93
C THR A 31 2.67 21.52 9.54
N LYS A 32 1.88 22.09 8.63
CA LYS A 32 2.31 22.57 7.31
C LYS A 32 3.03 23.91 7.40
N ASP A 33 3.61 24.32 6.28
CA ASP A 33 4.11 25.67 6.11
C ASP A 33 3.05 26.71 6.55
N GLY A 34 3.46 27.68 7.37
CA GLY A 34 2.56 28.67 7.94
C GLY A 34 1.86 28.26 9.25
N GLY A 35 2.24 27.12 9.86
CA GLY A 35 1.77 26.69 11.18
C GLY A 35 0.37 26.06 11.20
N GLN A 36 -0.24 25.83 10.04
CA GLN A 36 -1.51 25.14 9.96
C GLN A 36 -1.32 23.63 10.21
N PRO A 37 -2.21 22.96 10.97
CA PRO A 37 -2.09 21.53 11.20
C PRO A 37 -2.13 20.74 9.88
N ASN A 38 -1.40 19.62 9.85
CA ASN A 38 -1.40 18.72 8.68
C ASN A 38 -2.77 18.15 8.40
N ILE A 39 -3.50 17.84 9.45
CA ILE A 39 -4.87 17.31 9.37
C ILE A 39 -5.85 18.41 9.78
N LYS A 40 -6.98 18.48 9.06
CA LYS A 40 -8.03 19.45 9.35
C LYS A 40 -8.45 19.38 10.82
N ASP A 41 -8.62 20.53 11.44
CA ASP A 41 -9.04 20.67 12.84
C ASP A 41 -8.12 19.96 13.84
N ASN A 42 -6.87 19.67 13.44
CA ASN A 42 -5.87 18.92 14.22
C ASN A 42 -6.37 17.55 14.72
N GLN A 43 -7.26 16.92 13.93
CA GLN A 43 -7.78 15.61 14.25
C GLN A 43 -6.69 14.54 14.15
N GLN A 44 -6.78 13.53 15.00
CA GLN A 44 -5.86 12.40 15.05
C GLN A 44 -6.64 11.10 15.00
N SER A 45 -6.04 10.07 14.43
CA SER A 45 -6.64 8.72 14.35
C SER A 45 -6.94 8.13 15.73
N GLY A 46 -6.04 8.35 16.70
CA GLY A 46 -6.24 7.94 18.10
C GLY A 46 -6.64 6.48 18.25
N ILE A 47 -7.80 6.24 18.87
CA ILE A 47 -8.37 4.90 19.01
C ILE A 47 -9.07 4.43 17.73
N ALA A 48 -9.35 5.31 16.78
CA ALA A 48 -10.07 5.04 15.54
C ALA A 48 -11.43 4.31 15.81
N CYS A 49 -11.65 3.17 15.15
CA CYS A 49 -12.84 2.33 15.40
C CYS A 49 -12.58 1.24 16.45
N ASP A 50 -11.40 1.22 17.07
CA ASP A 50 -10.96 0.20 18.01
C ASP A 50 -11.07 -1.23 17.46
N HIS A 51 -10.87 -1.38 16.14
CA HIS A 51 -10.96 -2.67 15.45
C HIS A 51 -9.98 -3.69 16.04
N TRP A 52 -8.84 -3.23 16.54
CA TRP A 52 -7.88 -4.10 17.23
C TRP A 52 -8.52 -4.96 18.33
N ASN A 53 -9.39 -4.38 19.14
CA ASN A 53 -10.08 -5.08 20.20
C ASN A 53 -11.44 -5.63 19.76
N ARG A 54 -12.10 -4.96 18.81
CA ARG A 54 -13.48 -5.22 18.41
C ARG A 54 -13.63 -6.02 17.12
N TYR A 55 -12.54 -6.55 16.55
CA TYR A 55 -12.61 -7.34 15.31
C TYR A 55 -13.64 -8.50 15.34
N PRO A 56 -13.93 -9.18 16.48
CA PRO A 56 -14.96 -10.21 16.47
C PRO A 56 -16.37 -9.66 16.22
N GLU A 57 -16.65 -8.44 16.70
CA GLU A 57 -17.92 -7.73 16.45
C GLU A 57 -17.99 -7.27 15.00
N ASP A 58 -16.92 -6.66 14.50
CA ASP A 58 -16.82 -6.16 13.13
C ASP A 58 -16.94 -7.29 12.11
N ILE A 59 -16.33 -8.45 12.38
CA ILE A 59 -16.47 -9.65 11.52
C ILE A 59 -17.91 -10.15 11.46
N LYS A 60 -18.69 -10.06 12.57
CA LYS A 60 -20.13 -10.35 12.54
C LYS A 60 -20.88 -9.41 11.61
N LEU A 61 -20.59 -8.10 11.67
CA LEU A 61 -21.20 -7.12 10.78
C LEU A 61 -20.85 -7.42 9.30
N ILE A 62 -19.61 -7.80 9.02
CA ILE A 62 -19.20 -8.20 7.66
C ILE A 62 -19.99 -9.45 7.21
N LYS A 63 -20.19 -10.42 8.10
CA LYS A 63 -21.01 -11.61 7.80
C LYS A 63 -22.48 -11.25 7.52
N GLU A 64 -23.05 -10.30 8.27
CA GLU A 64 -24.42 -9.82 8.06
C GLU A 64 -24.60 -9.10 6.70
N LEU A 65 -23.52 -8.56 6.13
CA LEU A 65 -23.52 -8.00 4.77
C LEU A 65 -23.54 -9.07 3.67
N GLU A 66 -23.43 -10.36 4.03
CA GLU A 66 -23.41 -11.50 3.10
C GLU A 66 -22.30 -11.40 2.02
N VAL A 67 -21.20 -10.71 2.32
CA VAL A 67 -20.02 -10.65 1.44
C VAL A 67 -19.06 -11.79 1.73
N SER A 68 -18.38 -12.25 0.69
CA SER A 68 -17.53 -13.45 0.77
C SER A 68 -16.06 -13.16 1.10
N HIS A 69 -15.62 -11.90 0.97
CA HIS A 69 -14.21 -11.53 1.14
C HIS A 69 -14.07 -10.28 1.98
N TYR A 70 -13.00 -10.24 2.77
CA TYR A 70 -12.60 -9.05 3.51
C TYR A 70 -11.13 -8.75 3.28
N ARG A 71 -10.85 -7.56 2.70
CA ARG A 71 -9.49 -7.07 2.55
C ARG A 71 -9.15 -6.19 3.75
N PHE A 72 -8.06 -6.51 4.41
CA PHE A 72 -7.50 -5.71 5.51
C PHE A 72 -5.99 -5.61 5.35
N SER A 73 -5.38 -4.61 5.95
CA SER A 73 -3.92 -4.53 6.05
C SER A 73 -3.46 -4.93 7.44
N VAL A 74 -2.23 -5.43 7.52
CA VAL A 74 -1.53 -5.54 8.79
C VAL A 74 -0.77 -4.25 9.08
N GLU A 75 -0.68 -3.85 10.35
CA GLU A 75 0.08 -2.68 10.76
C GLU A 75 1.55 -3.06 11.00
N TRP A 76 2.42 -2.68 10.06
CA TRP A 76 3.85 -2.98 10.13
C TRP A 76 4.49 -2.47 11.41
N SER A 77 4.10 -1.27 11.87
CA SER A 77 4.67 -0.67 13.08
C SER A 77 4.32 -1.44 14.37
N LYS A 78 3.19 -2.15 14.40
CA LYS A 78 2.84 -3.05 15.51
C LYS A 78 3.62 -4.37 15.43
N ILE A 79 3.69 -4.98 14.24
CA ILE A 79 4.37 -6.26 14.02
C ILE A 79 5.88 -6.13 14.22
N GLN A 80 6.47 -5.01 13.82
CA GLN A 80 7.91 -4.78 13.90
C GLN A 80 8.19 -3.38 14.47
N PRO A 81 7.99 -3.17 15.78
CA PRO A 81 8.14 -1.87 16.42
C PRO A 81 9.57 -1.33 16.42
N GLN A 82 10.55 -2.23 16.29
CA GLN A 82 11.98 -1.90 16.14
C GLN A 82 12.58 -2.70 15.00
N GLN A 83 13.61 -2.17 14.36
CA GLN A 83 14.31 -2.85 13.28
C GLN A 83 14.85 -4.20 13.74
N GLY A 84 14.48 -5.27 13.04
CA GLY A 84 14.91 -6.65 13.33
C GLY A 84 14.15 -7.34 14.49
N ALA A 85 13.26 -6.64 15.20
CA ALA A 85 12.49 -7.22 16.29
C ALA A 85 11.01 -7.34 15.93
N PHE A 86 10.51 -8.56 15.83
CA PHE A 86 9.10 -8.86 15.57
C PHE A 86 8.36 -9.15 16.87
N ASP A 87 7.14 -8.64 16.99
CA ASP A 87 6.27 -8.88 18.14
C ASP A 87 5.38 -10.10 17.87
N GLU A 88 5.71 -11.19 18.54
CA GLU A 88 5.01 -12.47 18.39
C GLU A 88 3.56 -12.42 18.94
N ALA A 89 3.28 -11.55 19.92
CA ALA A 89 1.93 -11.38 20.45
C ALA A 89 1.04 -10.68 19.41
N VAL A 90 1.58 -9.68 18.70
CA VAL A 90 0.90 -9.00 17.59
C VAL A 90 0.65 -9.96 16.44
N LEU A 91 1.63 -10.76 16.06
CA LEU A 91 1.45 -11.79 15.02
C LEU A 91 0.37 -12.81 15.42
N SER A 92 0.38 -13.26 16.68
CA SER A 92 -0.66 -14.16 17.20
C SER A 92 -2.05 -13.51 17.19
N HIS A 93 -2.15 -12.20 17.43
CA HIS A 93 -3.41 -11.46 17.38
C HIS A 93 -4.00 -11.46 15.97
N TYR A 94 -3.21 -11.10 14.94
CA TYR A 94 -3.66 -11.19 13.54
C TYR A 94 -3.99 -12.63 13.13
N SER A 95 -3.27 -13.62 13.67
CA SER A 95 -3.58 -15.04 13.47
C SER A 95 -5.01 -15.37 13.91
N LYS A 96 -5.39 -14.93 15.10
CA LYS A 96 -6.75 -15.12 15.63
C LYS A 96 -7.81 -14.40 14.80
N MET A 97 -7.52 -13.19 14.32
CA MET A 97 -8.42 -12.46 13.46
C MET A 97 -8.64 -13.19 12.12
N ILE A 98 -7.57 -13.74 11.52
CA ILE A 98 -7.65 -14.55 10.30
C ILE A 98 -8.48 -15.81 10.54
N ASP A 99 -8.28 -16.51 11.66
CA ASP A 99 -9.04 -17.71 12.01
C ASP A 99 -10.53 -17.37 12.19
N THR A 100 -10.84 -16.26 12.87
CA THR A 100 -12.23 -15.79 13.04
C THR A 100 -12.91 -15.49 11.71
N LEU A 101 -12.20 -14.90 10.73
CA LEU A 101 -12.73 -14.68 9.37
C LEU A 101 -13.08 -16.00 8.71
N ILE A 102 -12.17 -16.97 8.73
CA ILE A 102 -12.34 -18.29 8.11
C ILE A 102 -13.51 -19.05 8.75
N GLU A 103 -13.60 -19.05 10.08
CA GLU A 103 -14.72 -19.66 10.84
C GLU A 103 -16.08 -19.06 10.46
N ASN A 104 -16.12 -17.78 10.05
CA ASN A 104 -17.31 -17.10 9.59
C ASN A 104 -17.53 -17.21 8.06
N ASN A 105 -16.75 -18.06 7.35
CA ASN A 105 -16.79 -18.24 5.90
C ASN A 105 -16.44 -16.96 5.10
N ILE A 106 -15.63 -16.09 5.67
CA ILE A 106 -15.11 -14.88 5.01
C ILE A 106 -13.67 -15.14 4.60
N THR A 107 -13.38 -15.02 3.32
CA THR A 107 -12.04 -15.21 2.78
C THR A 107 -11.17 -13.99 3.09
N PRO A 108 -10.04 -14.14 3.81
CA PRO A 108 -9.13 -13.04 4.06
C PRO A 108 -8.34 -12.64 2.81
N VAL A 109 -8.25 -11.34 2.55
CA VAL A 109 -7.36 -10.72 1.55
C VAL A 109 -6.41 -9.80 2.30
N LEU A 110 -5.14 -10.17 2.40
CA LEU A 110 -4.18 -9.47 3.26
C LEU A 110 -3.33 -8.48 2.47
N THR A 111 -3.29 -7.23 2.94
CA THR A 111 -2.44 -6.17 2.39
C THR A 111 -1.23 -5.96 3.30
N LEU A 112 -0.01 -6.05 2.73
CA LEU A 112 1.24 -5.95 3.48
C LEU A 112 1.64 -4.50 3.80
N HIS A 113 1.40 -3.57 2.87
CA HIS A 113 1.67 -2.14 3.07
C HIS A 113 0.48 -1.30 2.61
N HIS A 114 -0.13 -0.57 3.54
CA HIS A 114 -1.24 0.34 3.26
C HIS A 114 -0.96 1.73 3.83
N PHE A 115 -0.05 2.47 3.15
CA PHE A 115 0.41 3.83 3.46
C PHE A 115 1.24 3.99 4.73
N THR A 116 1.22 3.02 5.65
CA THR A 116 1.86 3.13 6.95
C THR A 116 3.06 2.22 7.10
N HIS A 117 4.06 2.71 7.82
CA HIS A 117 5.26 1.96 8.19
C HIS A 117 5.85 2.51 9.49
N PRO A 118 6.74 1.74 10.16
CA PRO A 118 7.33 2.15 11.42
C PRO A 118 8.16 3.43 11.32
N LEU A 119 8.20 4.21 12.38
CA LEU A 119 9.02 5.44 12.45
C LEU A 119 10.52 5.19 12.26
N TRP A 120 11.02 4.02 12.64
CA TRP A 120 12.42 3.68 12.38
C TRP A 120 12.69 3.49 10.88
N PHE A 121 11.74 2.94 10.11
CA PHE A 121 11.85 2.81 8.66
C PHE A 121 11.75 4.19 7.96
N GLU A 122 10.86 5.06 8.45
CA GLU A 122 10.80 6.46 8.00
C GLU A 122 12.14 7.17 8.21
N ARG A 123 12.77 7.01 9.39
CA ARG A 123 14.09 7.59 9.69
C ARG A 123 15.23 7.06 8.80
N LEU A 124 15.12 5.87 8.24
CA LEU A 124 16.05 5.34 7.23
C LEU A 124 15.85 6.01 5.86
N GLY A 125 14.74 6.74 5.65
CA GLY A 125 14.34 7.33 4.38
C GLY A 125 13.33 6.49 3.61
N ALA A 126 12.71 5.53 4.26
CA ALA A 126 11.62 4.69 3.72
C ALA A 126 11.86 4.27 2.25
N PHE A 127 10.88 4.46 1.38
CA PHE A 127 10.99 4.15 -0.05
C PHE A 127 11.66 5.26 -0.90
N GLU A 128 12.17 6.32 -0.30
CA GLU A 128 13.03 7.29 -1.01
C GLU A 128 14.34 6.65 -1.45
N LYS A 129 14.78 5.66 -0.69
CA LYS A 129 16.05 4.95 -0.90
C LYS A 129 15.81 3.51 -1.34
N GLU A 130 16.37 3.15 -2.48
CA GLU A 130 16.25 1.80 -3.05
C GLU A 130 16.90 0.74 -2.14
N GLU A 131 17.97 1.09 -1.43
CA GLU A 131 18.64 0.22 -0.47
C GLU A 131 17.76 -0.22 0.72
N ASN A 132 16.62 0.44 0.95
CA ASN A 132 15.67 0.05 1.99
C ASN A 132 14.66 -1.02 1.52
N ILE A 133 14.58 -1.33 0.22
CA ILE A 133 13.67 -2.36 -0.29
C ILE A 133 13.87 -3.72 0.40
N PRO A 134 15.10 -4.21 0.63
CA PRO A 134 15.31 -5.48 1.34
C PRO A 134 14.73 -5.51 2.75
N VAL A 135 14.64 -4.37 3.43
CA VAL A 135 14.04 -4.26 4.76
C VAL A 135 12.53 -4.54 4.70
N PHE A 136 11.85 -3.94 3.72
CA PHE A 136 10.42 -4.22 3.47
C PHE A 136 10.20 -5.68 3.05
N VAL A 137 11.07 -6.23 2.20
CA VAL A 137 10.99 -7.64 1.79
C VAL A 137 11.08 -8.55 3.00
N SER A 138 12.02 -8.33 3.92
CA SER A 138 12.17 -9.14 5.14
C SER A 138 10.92 -9.11 6.03
N PHE A 139 10.28 -7.94 6.15
CA PHE A 139 8.97 -7.83 6.83
C PHE A 139 7.91 -8.69 6.12
N CYS A 140 7.82 -8.57 4.80
CA CYS A 140 6.85 -9.35 4.02
C CYS A 140 7.07 -10.86 4.13
N GLU A 141 8.34 -11.32 4.12
CA GLU A 141 8.68 -12.73 4.31
C GLU A 141 8.21 -13.25 5.68
N ARG A 142 8.43 -12.46 6.76
CA ARG A 142 8.00 -12.85 8.12
C ARG A 142 6.49 -13.00 8.21
N VAL A 143 5.74 -12.01 7.69
CA VAL A 143 4.27 -12.03 7.68
C VAL A 143 3.73 -13.16 6.81
N PHE A 144 4.33 -13.36 5.64
CA PHE A 144 3.93 -14.43 4.72
C PHE A 144 4.16 -15.82 5.32
N LYS A 145 5.30 -16.04 5.93
CA LYS A 145 5.61 -17.30 6.62
C LYS A 145 4.56 -17.64 7.67
N GLU A 146 4.04 -16.63 8.38
CA GLU A 146 3.05 -16.82 9.45
C GLU A 146 1.66 -17.20 8.91
N TYR A 147 1.23 -16.60 7.79
CA TYR A 147 -0.18 -16.68 7.39
C TYR A 147 -0.43 -17.39 6.06
N SER A 148 0.60 -17.73 5.26
CA SER A 148 0.42 -18.28 3.91
C SER A 148 -0.27 -19.66 3.85
N GLY A 149 -0.34 -20.37 4.96
CA GLY A 149 -1.15 -21.60 5.06
C GLY A 149 -2.67 -21.36 5.13
N ARG A 150 -3.11 -20.13 5.38
CA ARG A 150 -4.53 -19.75 5.60
C ARG A 150 -5.00 -18.62 4.70
N VAL A 151 -4.10 -17.76 4.24
CA VAL A 151 -4.41 -16.62 3.35
C VAL A 151 -3.98 -16.96 1.93
N ASN A 152 -4.92 -16.88 0.99
CA ASN A 152 -4.70 -17.21 -0.42
C ASN A 152 -4.58 -15.98 -1.33
N LEU A 153 -5.00 -14.80 -0.86
CA LEU A 153 -5.00 -13.55 -1.61
C LEU A 153 -4.17 -12.50 -0.88
N TRP A 154 -3.12 -12.02 -1.54
CA TRP A 154 -2.14 -11.12 -0.98
C TRP A 154 -2.01 -9.85 -1.83
N CYS A 155 -2.07 -8.69 -1.19
CA CYS A 155 -1.74 -7.41 -1.80
C CYS A 155 -0.42 -6.92 -1.19
N THR A 156 0.58 -6.69 -2.00
CA THR A 156 1.89 -6.24 -1.50
C THR A 156 1.85 -4.79 -1.02
N ILE A 157 1.38 -3.91 -1.89
CA ILE A 157 1.32 -2.46 -1.66
C ILE A 157 -0.03 -1.94 -2.13
N ASN A 158 -0.66 -1.12 -1.30
CA ASN A 158 -1.85 -0.37 -1.68
C ASN A 158 -1.45 0.94 -2.36
N GLU A 159 -1.94 1.14 -3.58
CA GLU A 159 -1.93 2.40 -4.33
C GLU A 159 -0.58 3.13 -4.36
N PRO A 160 0.48 2.55 -4.95
CA PRO A 160 1.81 3.15 -4.92
C PRO A 160 1.87 4.55 -5.56
N ALA A 161 1.04 4.82 -6.59
CA ALA A 161 0.96 6.14 -7.21
C ALA A 161 0.34 7.18 -6.26
N VAL A 162 -0.59 6.79 -5.39
CA VAL A 162 -1.14 7.68 -4.35
C VAL A 162 -0.08 8.02 -3.32
N VAL A 163 0.67 7.03 -2.81
CA VAL A 163 1.80 7.27 -1.90
C VAL A 163 2.77 8.29 -2.51
N ALA A 164 3.19 8.06 -3.75
CA ALA A 164 4.15 8.93 -4.44
C ALA A 164 3.60 10.34 -4.68
N THR A 165 2.36 10.47 -5.16
CA THR A 165 1.77 11.78 -5.48
C THR A 165 1.38 12.55 -4.23
N GLN A 166 0.72 11.91 -3.27
CA GLN A 166 0.22 12.61 -2.09
C GLN A 166 1.34 12.89 -1.06
N GLY A 167 2.28 11.98 -0.90
CA GLY A 167 3.37 12.14 0.05
C GLY A 167 4.52 13.01 -0.45
N TYR A 168 4.79 12.98 -1.77
CA TYR A 168 6.03 13.55 -2.31
C TYR A 168 5.84 14.61 -3.40
N PHE A 169 4.68 14.65 -4.07
CA PHE A 169 4.39 15.71 -5.04
C PHE A 169 3.52 16.82 -4.43
N SER A 170 2.38 16.46 -3.84
CA SER A 170 1.46 17.43 -3.23
C SER A 170 1.78 17.76 -1.77
N GLY A 171 2.44 16.86 -1.05
CA GLY A 171 2.73 16.98 0.36
C GLY A 171 1.50 16.89 1.27
N MET A 172 0.41 16.27 0.80
CA MET A 172 -0.82 16.12 1.58
C MET A 172 -0.77 14.93 2.54
N PHE A 173 0.05 13.91 2.23
CA PHE A 173 0.30 12.73 3.05
C PHE A 173 1.71 12.77 3.64
N PRO A 174 2.03 11.91 4.66
CA PRO A 174 3.42 11.76 5.09
C PRO A 174 4.33 11.35 3.91
N PRO A 175 5.56 11.85 3.85
CA PRO A 175 6.24 12.75 4.79
C PRO A 175 5.97 14.24 4.55
N GLY A 176 5.04 14.62 3.67
CA GLY A 176 4.68 16.02 3.42
C GLY A 176 5.63 16.77 2.47
N LYS A 177 6.40 16.05 1.66
CA LYS A 177 7.37 16.64 0.72
C LYS A 177 6.69 17.15 -0.55
N LYS A 178 7.32 18.12 -1.21
CA LYS A 178 6.87 18.72 -2.47
C LYS A 178 8.01 18.71 -3.49
N ASP A 179 8.34 17.52 -3.97
CA ASP A 179 9.42 17.26 -4.93
C ASP A 179 8.94 16.24 -5.97
N SER A 180 8.72 16.71 -7.18
CA SER A 180 8.21 15.90 -8.29
C SER A 180 9.21 14.83 -8.75
N GLN A 181 10.51 15.12 -8.71
CA GLN A 181 11.54 14.14 -9.07
C GLN A 181 11.60 13.03 -8.02
N LEU A 182 11.57 13.38 -6.72
CA LEU A 182 11.53 12.42 -5.63
C LEU A 182 10.25 11.57 -5.66
N SER A 183 9.11 12.18 -6.00
CA SER A 183 7.84 11.45 -6.20
C SER A 183 7.99 10.34 -7.24
N ALA A 184 8.64 10.62 -8.38
CA ALA A 184 8.90 9.61 -9.41
C ALA A 184 9.87 8.52 -8.93
N VAL A 185 10.89 8.88 -8.14
CA VAL A 185 11.83 7.91 -7.53
C VAL A 185 11.09 7.00 -6.56
N VAL A 186 10.25 7.55 -5.69
CA VAL A 186 9.46 6.78 -4.71
C VAL A 186 8.50 5.82 -5.41
N LEU A 187 7.80 6.27 -6.47
CA LEU A 187 6.95 5.39 -7.24
C LEU A 187 7.75 4.22 -7.84
N LYS A 188 8.90 4.50 -8.46
CA LYS A 188 9.81 3.46 -8.97
C LYS A 188 10.20 2.48 -7.87
N ASN A 189 10.61 2.97 -6.70
CA ASN A 189 11.06 2.12 -5.60
C ASN A 189 9.95 1.26 -5.01
N LEU A 190 8.72 1.80 -4.87
CA LEU A 190 7.54 1.02 -4.46
C LEU A 190 7.24 -0.11 -5.45
N LEU A 191 7.31 0.16 -6.75
CA LEU A 191 7.11 -0.86 -7.78
C LEU A 191 8.23 -1.91 -7.76
N GLN A 192 9.47 -1.51 -7.56
CA GLN A 192 10.60 -2.44 -7.38
C GLN A 192 10.42 -3.29 -6.11
N ALA A 193 9.95 -2.69 -5.03
CA ALA A 193 9.63 -3.42 -3.80
C ALA A 193 8.54 -4.48 -4.04
N HIS A 194 7.47 -4.13 -4.75
CA HIS A 194 6.44 -5.09 -5.18
C HIS A 194 7.05 -6.26 -5.96
N VAL A 195 7.82 -5.99 -7.01
CA VAL A 195 8.47 -7.02 -7.84
C VAL A 195 9.34 -7.95 -7.00
N LYS A 196 10.16 -7.36 -6.11
CA LYS A 196 11.05 -8.14 -5.24
C LYS A 196 10.26 -9.02 -4.28
N VAL A 197 9.23 -8.46 -3.62
CA VAL A 197 8.33 -9.20 -2.72
C VAL A 197 7.63 -10.33 -3.49
N TYR A 198 7.06 -10.05 -4.67
CA TYR A 198 6.41 -11.07 -5.49
C TYR A 198 7.31 -12.29 -5.71
N HIS A 199 8.51 -12.07 -6.24
CA HIS A 199 9.42 -13.18 -6.55
C HIS A 199 9.95 -13.91 -5.32
N VAL A 200 10.16 -13.21 -4.22
CA VAL A 200 10.60 -13.83 -2.96
C VAL A 200 9.48 -14.70 -2.39
N LEU A 201 8.27 -14.15 -2.25
CA LEU A 201 7.14 -14.89 -1.67
C LEU A 201 6.72 -16.07 -2.55
N LYS A 202 6.80 -15.95 -3.90
CA LYS A 202 6.53 -17.07 -4.82
C LYS A 202 7.50 -18.24 -4.66
N LYS A 203 8.70 -18.02 -4.12
CA LYS A 203 9.68 -19.08 -3.84
C LYS A 203 9.53 -19.71 -2.46
N MET A 204 8.79 -19.08 -1.56
CA MET A 204 8.53 -19.60 -0.22
C MET A 204 7.51 -20.74 -0.24
N GLU A 205 7.41 -21.47 0.86
CA GLU A 205 6.37 -22.46 1.10
C GLU A 205 4.98 -21.83 0.89
N ASN A 206 4.08 -22.53 0.22
CA ASN A 206 2.77 -22.06 -0.23
C ASN A 206 2.78 -20.97 -1.31
N GLY A 207 3.92 -20.36 -1.65
CA GLY A 207 4.01 -19.24 -2.58
C GLY A 207 3.37 -19.50 -3.96
N GLN A 208 3.51 -20.71 -4.49
CA GLN A 208 2.91 -21.09 -5.78
C GLN A 208 1.39 -21.31 -5.71
N LYS A 209 0.84 -21.54 -4.52
CA LYS A 209 -0.59 -21.81 -4.32
C LYS A 209 -1.41 -20.54 -4.15
N VAL A 210 -0.79 -19.46 -3.69
CA VAL A 210 -1.46 -18.19 -3.42
C VAL A 210 -1.42 -17.24 -4.61
N LYS A 211 -2.31 -16.25 -4.61
CA LYS A 211 -2.29 -15.13 -5.57
C LYS A 211 -1.72 -13.89 -4.89
N ILE A 212 -0.75 -13.26 -5.56
CA ILE A 212 -0.07 -12.06 -5.07
C ILE A 212 -0.28 -10.94 -6.08
N GLY A 213 -0.86 -9.84 -5.64
CA GLY A 213 -1.20 -8.71 -6.50
C GLY A 213 -0.78 -7.36 -5.94
N LEU A 214 -1.08 -6.33 -6.70
CA LEU A 214 -0.91 -4.93 -6.38
C LEU A 214 -2.26 -4.24 -6.41
N VAL A 215 -2.56 -3.40 -5.42
CA VAL A 215 -3.77 -2.58 -5.45
C VAL A 215 -3.46 -1.26 -6.14
N LYS A 216 -4.23 -0.92 -7.15
CA LYS A 216 -4.03 0.25 -7.97
C LYS A 216 -5.26 1.14 -8.00
N ASN A 217 -5.09 2.38 -7.58
CA ASN A 217 -6.05 3.44 -7.84
C ASN A 217 -5.92 3.89 -9.30
N ILE A 218 -7.02 3.91 -10.03
CA ILE A 218 -7.09 4.37 -11.43
C ILE A 218 -8.04 5.56 -11.50
N ASN A 219 -7.53 6.69 -11.96
CA ASN A 219 -8.31 7.91 -12.17
C ASN A 219 -8.36 8.26 -13.66
N GLN A 220 -9.49 8.78 -14.09
CA GLN A 220 -9.60 9.40 -15.41
C GLN A 220 -9.11 10.85 -15.33
N PHE A 221 -8.21 11.22 -16.23
CA PHE A 221 -7.69 12.58 -16.35
C PHE A 221 -8.09 13.16 -17.71
N ASP A 222 -9.00 14.10 -17.70
CA ASP A 222 -9.45 14.79 -18.91
C ASP A 222 -8.83 16.19 -19.02
N PRO A 223 -8.56 16.70 -20.24
CA PRO A 223 -8.13 18.06 -20.42
C PRO A 223 -9.23 19.03 -20.00
N TRP A 224 -8.89 20.10 -19.29
CA TRP A 224 -9.86 21.12 -18.88
C TRP A 224 -10.58 21.74 -20.08
N ARG A 225 -9.81 22.04 -21.14
CA ARG A 225 -10.33 22.53 -22.43
C ARG A 225 -9.96 21.55 -23.53
N ARG A 226 -10.93 20.89 -24.11
CA ARG A 226 -10.71 19.84 -25.12
C ARG A 226 -10.02 20.30 -26.39
N TRP A 227 -10.05 21.60 -26.67
CA TRP A 227 -9.39 22.21 -27.83
C TRP A 227 -8.00 22.78 -27.53
N HIS A 228 -7.54 22.74 -26.26
CA HIS A 228 -6.30 23.39 -25.85
C HIS A 228 -5.16 22.36 -25.70
N LEU A 229 -4.11 22.51 -26.53
CA LEU A 229 -3.02 21.55 -26.63
C LEU A 229 -2.29 21.33 -25.28
N LEU A 230 -2.01 22.40 -24.51
CA LEU A 230 -1.32 22.26 -23.22
C LEU A 230 -2.15 21.51 -22.19
N ASP A 231 -3.47 21.67 -22.20
CA ASP A 231 -4.35 20.93 -21.29
C ASP A 231 -4.30 19.41 -21.59
N TRP A 232 -4.22 19.04 -22.87
CA TRP A 232 -3.98 17.66 -23.31
C TRP A 232 -2.61 17.13 -22.87
N MET A 233 -1.56 17.94 -23.05
CA MET A 233 -0.22 17.52 -22.64
C MET A 233 -0.12 17.29 -21.13
N ILE A 234 -0.73 18.17 -20.33
CA ILE A 234 -0.78 18.03 -18.86
C ILE A 234 -1.59 16.80 -18.48
N SER A 235 -2.81 16.66 -18.99
CA SER A 235 -3.68 15.52 -18.71
C SER A 235 -3.00 14.20 -19.03
N ASN A 236 -2.40 14.07 -20.23
CA ASN A 236 -1.66 12.87 -20.62
C ASN A 236 -0.44 12.61 -19.74
N SER A 237 0.28 13.65 -19.32
CA SER A 237 1.45 13.50 -18.44
C SER A 237 1.05 12.99 -17.05
N VAL A 238 -0.05 13.54 -16.51
CA VAL A 238 -0.60 13.10 -15.22
C VAL A 238 -1.13 11.68 -15.33
N ASN A 239 -1.87 11.37 -16.41
CA ASN A 239 -2.37 10.01 -16.65
C ASN A 239 -1.22 9.01 -16.74
N HIS A 240 -0.18 9.34 -17.51
CA HIS A 240 0.99 8.48 -17.64
C HIS A 240 1.69 8.25 -16.28
N PHE A 241 1.93 9.32 -15.51
CA PHE A 241 2.53 9.19 -14.18
C PHE A 241 1.67 8.33 -13.25
N TYR A 242 0.38 8.64 -13.17
CA TYR A 242 -0.52 8.07 -12.18
C TYR A 242 -1.01 6.68 -12.57
N ASN A 243 -1.39 6.48 -13.83
CA ASN A 243 -1.98 5.22 -14.30
C ASN A 243 -0.98 4.34 -15.06
N ASP A 244 -0.44 4.85 -16.18
CA ASP A 244 0.19 4.00 -17.19
C ASP A 244 1.55 3.48 -16.72
N SER A 245 2.36 4.32 -16.04
CA SER A 245 3.72 3.96 -15.64
C SER A 245 3.81 2.68 -14.80
N THR A 246 2.80 2.41 -13.96
CA THR A 246 2.72 1.18 -13.16
C THR A 246 2.40 -0.02 -14.05
N ILE A 247 1.43 0.13 -14.95
CA ILE A 247 0.97 -0.94 -15.84
C ILE A 247 2.08 -1.27 -16.85
N ASP A 248 2.65 -0.26 -17.49
CA ASP A 248 3.76 -0.40 -18.44
C ASP A 248 4.95 -1.12 -17.80
N PHE A 249 5.31 -0.75 -16.57
CA PHE A 249 6.41 -1.38 -15.86
C PHE A 249 6.18 -2.88 -15.63
N LEU A 250 4.99 -3.28 -15.20
CA LEU A 250 4.66 -4.68 -14.96
C LEU A 250 4.40 -5.48 -16.24
N GLN A 251 4.13 -4.81 -17.35
CA GLN A 251 3.95 -5.45 -18.66
C GLN A 251 5.26 -5.56 -19.45
N THR A 252 6.10 -4.52 -19.39
CA THR A 252 7.27 -4.38 -20.28
C THR A 252 8.61 -4.44 -19.56
N GLY A 253 8.62 -4.33 -18.23
CA GLY A 253 9.85 -4.18 -17.44
C GLY A 253 10.47 -2.79 -17.51
N ILE A 254 9.78 -1.80 -18.15
CA ILE A 254 10.30 -0.45 -18.34
C ILE A 254 9.48 0.54 -17.52
N PHE A 255 10.12 1.16 -16.52
CA PHE A 255 9.57 2.32 -15.81
C PHE A 255 10.17 3.59 -16.40
N LYS A 256 9.32 4.46 -16.92
CA LYS A 256 9.76 5.70 -17.58
C LYS A 256 8.81 6.83 -17.23
N ILE A 257 9.34 7.87 -16.60
CA ILE A 257 8.66 9.15 -16.41
C ILE A 257 9.49 10.22 -17.11
N ARG A 258 8.83 11.01 -17.96
CA ARG A 258 9.46 12.11 -18.67
C ARG A 258 8.49 13.29 -18.75
N ILE A 259 8.53 14.12 -17.72
CA ILE A 259 7.71 15.33 -17.62
C ILE A 259 8.66 16.54 -17.57
N PRO A 260 8.73 17.35 -18.66
CA PRO A 260 9.65 18.48 -18.74
C PRO A 260 9.51 19.42 -17.54
N GLY A 261 10.65 19.78 -16.92
CA GLY A 261 10.69 20.66 -15.75
C GLY A 261 10.20 20.06 -14.44
N LEU A 262 9.69 18.81 -14.42
CA LEU A 262 9.16 18.18 -13.22
C LEU A 262 9.87 16.89 -12.84
N ALA A 263 9.92 15.90 -13.74
CA ALA A 263 10.55 14.62 -13.42
C ALA A 263 11.11 13.93 -14.66
N TRP A 264 12.28 13.33 -14.50
CA TRP A 264 12.90 12.49 -15.52
C TRP A 264 13.53 11.27 -14.86
N ILE A 265 12.98 10.07 -15.17
CA ILE A 265 13.51 8.80 -14.71
C ILE A 265 13.32 7.74 -15.78
N TYR A 266 14.31 6.90 -15.94
CA TYR A 266 14.24 5.68 -16.74
C TYR A 266 14.87 4.53 -15.95
N HIS A 267 14.15 3.43 -15.84
CA HIS A 267 14.62 2.23 -15.18
C HIS A 267 14.12 1.01 -15.93
N LYS A 268 14.98 -0.01 -16.07
CA LYS A 268 14.64 -1.27 -16.70
C LYS A 268 14.89 -2.43 -15.74
N ASN A 269 13.86 -3.24 -15.51
CA ASN A 269 13.93 -4.47 -14.74
C ASN A 269 13.01 -5.51 -15.38
N MET A 270 13.59 -6.51 -16.04
CA MET A 270 12.81 -7.54 -16.72
C MET A 270 12.11 -8.50 -15.76
N ASP A 271 12.55 -8.59 -14.50
CA ASP A 271 11.85 -9.36 -13.45
C ASP A 271 10.47 -8.77 -13.11
N ALA A 272 10.18 -7.52 -13.53
CA ALA A 272 8.88 -6.91 -13.35
C ALA A 272 7.81 -7.50 -14.28
N VAL A 273 8.22 -8.07 -15.41
CA VAL A 273 7.28 -8.62 -16.38
C VAL A 273 6.52 -9.79 -15.79
N ASN A 274 5.19 -9.65 -15.71
CA ASN A 274 4.28 -10.62 -15.09
C ASN A 274 4.52 -10.84 -13.58
N ALA A 275 5.16 -9.91 -12.88
CA ALA A 275 5.36 -9.98 -11.42
C ALA A 275 4.10 -9.60 -10.62
N THR A 276 2.93 -9.99 -11.11
CA THR A 276 1.65 -9.81 -10.41
C THR A 276 0.64 -10.85 -10.91
N ASP A 277 -0.14 -11.44 -10.02
CA ASP A 277 -1.20 -12.39 -10.39
C ASP A 277 -2.55 -11.67 -10.63
N PHE A 278 -2.72 -10.48 -10.07
CA PHE A 278 -3.93 -9.65 -10.23
C PHE A 278 -3.65 -8.19 -9.88
N PHE A 279 -4.53 -7.30 -10.35
CA PHE A 279 -4.68 -5.93 -9.86
C PHE A 279 -5.96 -5.84 -9.02
N GLY A 280 -5.86 -5.18 -7.84
CA GLY A 280 -6.97 -4.87 -6.96
C GLY A 280 -7.39 -3.40 -7.04
#